data_31b21817988c9d83e17fa4be445b3d6a
#
_entry.id   31b21817988c9d83e17fa4be445b3d6a
#
_cell.length_a   1.000
_cell.length_b   1.000
_cell.length_c   1.000
_cell.angle_alpha   90.00
_cell.angle_beta   90.00
_cell.angle_gamma   90.00
#
_symmetry.space_group_name_H-M   'P 1'
#
loop_
_entity.id
_entity.type
_entity.pdbx_description
1 polymer ?
#
loop_
_entity_poly.entity_id
_entity_poly.type
_entity_poly.pdbx_seq_one_letter_code
_entity_poly.pdbx_strand_id
1 'polypeptide(L)'
;MATKYVSMDTTNLFEAATGNKKLLELLWGDHLTVLDIAGPRTKVRARGKTGFVTTDAIGDKSLLEVYFIDVGQGDGVLIRTPDHRHIMLDGGFDRTKQPTGKNAADFVDWKFAKDYGLDQIHLDAMIASHNDADHYGGLSDLLDVSQSEELDADKVRVDAFYHAGVGWWVNPANNQRWLGSTTGDKKFLTQLMGKRPQVMAALKSGAAPRLQGEWANFMKNVTKAKTIAGAATPIQRLSQVNRHVPGFDGSSGGVAIRVLAPFETTIGGKPALHNYGSSASKNTNGNSILLRLDYGRSRILLTGDLNTDSQRALLEDYKGNRTEFLCDVVKACHHGSDDVSYEFLSAMRPAVTVISSGDNEGHDHPRPGIIAASATTGHFEIAQDRIVTPLVYSTELARSISLGKPTKVTVTGDGGTTMIEANKLGTIEIEAKVTKAGDLNPTTVKRRLDRTSIVTGLIYGLVNVRTDGETIMCATLNEKDNTWQVKKIISRF
;
A
#
# COMPACT_ATOMS: atom_id res chain seq x y z
N MET A 1 -9.28 0.87 -31.72
CA MET A 1 -7.84 0.93 -31.41
C MET A 1 -7.51 -0.32 -30.61
N ALA A 2 -6.38 -0.97 -30.90
CA ALA A 2 -6.00 -2.20 -30.19
C ALA A 2 -5.24 -1.86 -28.91
N THR A 3 -5.61 -2.53 -27.81
CA THR A 3 -4.85 -2.47 -26.55
C THR A 3 -3.69 -3.44 -26.62
N LYS A 4 -2.50 -2.98 -26.34
CA LYS A 4 -1.24 -3.73 -26.26
C LYS A 4 -0.49 -3.34 -25.01
N TYR A 5 0.65 -4.00 -24.76
CA TYR A 5 1.47 -3.80 -23.56
C TYR A 5 2.94 -3.74 -23.91
N VAL A 6 3.72 -3.07 -23.07
CA VAL A 6 5.18 -3.13 -23.18
C VAL A 6 5.65 -4.56 -22.84
N SER A 7 6.41 -5.18 -23.73
CA SER A 7 6.92 -6.56 -23.60
C SER A 7 8.34 -6.62 -23.04
N MET A 8 9.08 -5.52 -23.05
CA MET A 8 10.44 -5.39 -22.51
C MET A 8 10.42 -4.88 -21.08
N ASP A 9 11.52 -5.08 -20.34
CA ASP A 9 11.66 -4.59 -18.96
C ASP A 9 11.39 -3.10 -18.86
N THR A 10 12.04 -2.32 -19.75
CA THR A 10 11.75 -0.91 -19.99
C THR A 10 11.86 -0.61 -21.49
N THR A 11 11.19 0.44 -21.93
CA THR A 11 11.35 0.99 -23.26
C THR A 11 11.08 2.50 -23.24
N ASN A 12 11.66 3.23 -24.22
CA ASN A 12 11.45 4.67 -24.30
C ASN A 12 10.23 5.01 -25.14
N LEU A 13 9.42 5.94 -24.67
CA LEU A 13 8.45 6.65 -25.48
C LEU A 13 9.15 7.86 -26.10
N PHE A 14 9.30 7.86 -27.42
CA PHE A 14 9.94 8.94 -28.17
C PHE A 14 8.92 9.96 -28.67
N GLU A 15 9.35 11.20 -28.84
CA GLU A 15 8.48 12.28 -29.34
C GLU A 15 8.09 12.09 -30.83
N ALA A 16 8.98 11.49 -31.64
CA ALA A 16 8.79 11.33 -33.08
C ALA A 16 9.18 9.93 -33.57
N ALA A 17 8.72 9.56 -34.74
CA ALA A 17 9.04 8.30 -35.40
C ALA A 17 10.54 8.15 -35.69
N THR A 18 11.26 9.25 -35.84
CA THR A 18 12.72 9.31 -36.04
C THR A 18 13.34 10.22 -34.96
N GLY A 19 14.65 10.05 -34.71
CA GLY A 19 15.34 10.83 -33.68
C GLY A 19 15.26 10.17 -32.32
N ASN A 20 15.92 10.76 -31.30
CA ASN A 20 16.14 10.14 -29.98
C ASN A 20 15.60 10.96 -28.82
N LYS A 21 14.77 11.99 -29.07
CA LYS A 21 14.16 12.77 -27.99
C LYS A 21 13.12 11.92 -27.25
N LYS A 22 13.41 11.64 -25.98
CA LYS A 22 12.56 10.85 -25.10
C LYS A 22 11.51 11.75 -24.44
N LEU A 23 10.29 11.23 -24.30
CA LEU A 23 9.22 11.82 -23.50
C LEU A 23 9.20 11.25 -22.09
N LEU A 24 9.33 9.92 -21.98
CA LEU A 24 9.43 9.17 -20.71
C LEU A 24 9.90 7.74 -21.00
N GLU A 25 10.24 7.00 -19.96
CA GLU A 25 10.51 5.57 -20.00
C GLU A 25 9.26 4.80 -19.55
N LEU A 26 8.88 3.79 -20.31
CA LEU A 26 7.78 2.87 -20.04
C LEU A 26 8.32 1.60 -19.40
N LEU A 27 7.49 0.96 -18.59
CA LEU A 27 7.81 -0.25 -17.84
C LEU A 27 7.08 -1.46 -18.42
N TRP A 28 7.65 -2.65 -18.28
CA TRP A 28 7.04 -3.94 -18.63
C TRP A 28 5.57 -4.02 -18.22
N GLY A 29 4.67 -4.32 -19.15
CA GLY A 29 3.23 -4.37 -18.93
C GLY A 29 2.51 -3.01 -18.99
N ASP A 30 3.22 -1.88 -19.17
CA ASP A 30 2.52 -0.59 -19.36
C ASP A 30 1.54 -0.68 -20.54
N HIS A 31 0.35 -0.16 -20.32
CA HIS A 31 -0.73 -0.14 -21.28
C HIS A 31 -0.40 0.76 -22.48
N LEU A 32 -0.58 0.24 -23.68
CA LEU A 32 -0.38 0.95 -24.94
C LEU A 32 -1.68 0.98 -25.75
N THR A 33 -2.18 2.16 -26.05
CA THR A 33 -3.21 2.31 -27.08
C THR A 33 -2.50 2.53 -28.43
N VAL A 34 -2.54 1.54 -29.31
CA VAL A 34 -1.93 1.64 -30.64
C VAL A 34 -2.76 2.55 -31.50
N LEU A 35 -2.12 3.61 -32.02
CA LEU A 35 -2.73 4.63 -32.87
C LEU A 35 -2.40 4.43 -34.35
N ASP A 36 -1.14 4.07 -34.66
CA ASP A 36 -0.66 3.86 -36.04
C ASP A 36 0.59 2.99 -36.04
N ILE A 37 0.71 2.10 -37.00
CA ILE A 37 1.86 1.21 -37.19
C ILE A 37 2.62 1.66 -38.43
N ALA A 38 3.73 2.34 -38.24
CA ALA A 38 4.54 2.87 -39.31
C ALA A 38 6.03 2.51 -39.15
N GLY A 39 6.45 1.40 -39.74
CA GLY A 39 7.86 0.99 -39.80
C GLY A 39 8.43 0.49 -38.46
N PRO A 40 9.69 0.84 -38.11
CA PRO A 40 10.37 0.32 -36.95
C PRO A 40 9.84 0.87 -35.62
N ARG A 41 9.04 1.94 -35.67
CA ARG A 41 8.38 2.52 -34.49
C ARG A 41 6.88 2.62 -34.71
N THR A 42 6.13 2.30 -33.70
CA THR A 42 4.67 2.34 -33.65
C THR A 42 4.23 3.56 -32.83
N LYS A 43 3.28 4.33 -33.35
CA LYS A 43 2.66 5.44 -32.64
C LYS A 43 1.67 4.92 -31.62
N VAL A 44 1.86 5.32 -30.37
CA VAL A 44 1.04 4.86 -29.24
C VAL A 44 0.67 6.03 -28.32
N ARG A 45 -0.41 5.82 -27.54
CA ARG A 45 -0.68 6.60 -26.34
C ARG A 45 -0.35 5.71 -25.14
N ALA A 46 0.44 6.22 -24.20
CA ALA A 46 0.84 5.56 -22.96
C ALA A 46 1.09 6.59 -21.86
N ARG A 47 0.67 6.30 -20.63
CA ARG A 47 0.86 7.15 -19.46
C ARG A 47 0.50 8.64 -19.71
N GLY A 48 -0.63 8.86 -20.38
CA GLY A 48 -1.15 10.18 -20.69
C GLY A 48 -0.42 10.93 -21.82
N LYS A 49 0.61 10.34 -22.44
CA LYS A 49 1.36 10.95 -23.53
C LYS A 49 1.20 10.18 -24.85
N THR A 50 1.24 10.89 -25.95
CA THR A 50 1.30 10.31 -27.28
C THR A 50 2.72 10.41 -27.81
N GLY A 51 3.24 9.31 -28.35
CA GLY A 51 4.59 9.23 -28.86
C GLY A 51 4.82 7.94 -29.64
N PHE A 52 6.06 7.52 -29.75
CA PHE A 52 6.49 6.37 -30.54
C PHE A 52 7.33 5.43 -29.69
N VAL A 53 7.02 4.13 -29.74
CA VAL A 53 7.83 3.05 -29.15
C VAL A 53 8.41 2.20 -30.28
N THR A 54 9.52 1.49 -30.01
CA THR A 54 10.02 0.47 -30.95
C THR A 54 8.98 -0.63 -31.09
N THR A 55 8.72 -1.08 -32.31
CA THR A 55 7.63 -2.03 -32.61
C THR A 55 7.85 -3.38 -31.92
N ASP A 56 9.12 -3.80 -31.74
CA ASP A 56 9.52 -5.01 -31.02
C ASP A 56 9.27 -4.96 -29.50
N ALA A 57 9.10 -3.75 -28.93
CA ALA A 57 8.74 -3.57 -27.53
C ALA A 57 7.25 -3.77 -27.23
N ILE A 58 6.43 -4.09 -28.24
CA ILE A 58 4.98 -4.23 -28.10
C ILE A 58 4.61 -5.71 -28.01
N GLY A 59 3.80 -6.06 -27.03
CA GLY A 59 3.28 -7.40 -26.80
C GLY A 59 1.80 -7.41 -26.45
N ASP A 60 1.28 -8.63 -26.26
CA ASP A 60 -0.15 -8.88 -25.96
C ASP A 60 -0.40 -9.24 -24.50
N LYS A 61 0.66 -9.49 -23.71
CA LYS A 61 0.53 -10.03 -22.37
C LYS A 61 0.24 -8.91 -21.35
N SER A 62 -0.95 -8.94 -20.78
CA SER A 62 -1.30 -8.16 -19.57
C SER A 62 -0.72 -8.82 -18.32
N LEU A 63 -0.35 -8.02 -17.34
CA LEU A 63 0.27 -8.48 -16.09
C LEU A 63 -0.65 -8.28 -14.90
N LEU A 64 -0.36 -9.00 -13.81
CA LEU A 64 -0.78 -8.57 -12.48
C LEU A 64 0.12 -7.42 -12.06
N GLU A 65 -0.48 -6.27 -11.76
CA GLU A 65 0.20 -5.05 -11.35
C GLU A 65 -0.26 -4.66 -9.94
N VAL A 66 0.69 -4.42 -9.03
CA VAL A 66 0.42 -3.95 -7.68
C VAL A 66 1.21 -2.68 -7.45
N TYR A 67 0.51 -1.57 -7.30
CA TYR A 67 1.06 -0.24 -7.06
C TYR A 67 0.98 0.09 -5.58
N PHE A 68 2.13 0.15 -4.91
CA PHE A 68 2.24 0.69 -3.56
C PHE A 68 2.43 2.20 -3.71
N ILE A 69 1.35 2.93 -3.47
CA ILE A 69 1.27 4.36 -3.72
C ILE A 69 1.94 5.09 -2.56
N ASP A 70 2.75 6.09 -2.86
CA ASP A 70 3.25 7.00 -1.86
C ASP A 70 2.11 7.92 -1.40
N VAL A 71 1.60 7.62 -0.22
CA VAL A 71 0.50 8.34 0.42
C VAL A 71 0.96 9.08 1.68
N GLY A 72 2.26 9.27 1.84
CA GLY A 72 2.82 9.68 3.12
C GLY A 72 2.58 8.61 4.18
N GLN A 73 2.17 9.00 5.37
CA GLN A 73 1.74 8.06 6.41
C GLN A 73 0.48 7.32 5.96
N GLY A 74 0.48 6.00 6.06
CA GLY A 74 -0.65 5.16 5.71
C GLY A 74 -0.35 4.15 4.60
N ASP A 75 -1.38 3.44 4.18
CA ASP A 75 -1.35 2.50 3.06
C ASP A 75 -2.21 2.96 1.91
N GLY A 76 -1.72 2.77 0.69
CA GLY A 76 -2.51 2.91 -0.52
C GLY A 76 -2.02 1.90 -1.56
N VAL A 77 -2.86 0.91 -1.92
CA VAL A 77 -2.47 -0.13 -2.87
C VAL A 77 -3.52 -0.29 -3.95
N LEU A 78 -3.15 0.03 -5.20
CA LEU A 78 -3.98 -0.27 -6.35
C LEU A 78 -3.49 -1.57 -7.00
N ILE A 79 -4.40 -2.52 -7.18
CA ILE A 79 -4.16 -3.81 -7.83
C ILE A 79 -4.90 -3.80 -9.17
N ARG A 80 -4.19 -4.13 -10.25
CA ARG A 80 -4.79 -4.39 -11.57
C ARG A 80 -4.49 -5.82 -11.98
N THR A 81 -5.54 -6.60 -12.18
CA THR A 81 -5.41 -7.99 -12.62
C THR A 81 -5.16 -8.09 -14.14
N PRO A 82 -4.63 -9.21 -14.64
CA PRO A 82 -4.41 -9.40 -16.08
C PRO A 82 -5.69 -9.31 -16.92
N ASP A 83 -6.86 -9.61 -16.33
CA ASP A 83 -8.19 -9.45 -16.93
C ASP A 83 -8.80 -8.06 -16.71
N HIS A 84 -7.97 -7.07 -16.33
CA HIS A 84 -8.28 -5.65 -16.20
C HIS A 84 -9.24 -5.27 -15.08
N ARG A 85 -9.43 -6.10 -14.08
CA ARG A 85 -10.16 -5.73 -12.87
C ARG A 85 -9.28 -4.91 -11.95
N HIS A 86 -9.88 -3.95 -11.25
CA HIS A 86 -9.17 -3.03 -10.37
C HIS A 86 -9.67 -3.17 -8.93
N ILE A 87 -8.75 -3.36 -8.02
CA ILE A 87 -9.01 -3.41 -6.58
C ILE A 87 -8.21 -2.31 -5.90
N MET A 88 -8.87 -1.49 -5.10
CA MET A 88 -8.23 -0.50 -4.26
C MET A 88 -8.24 -0.98 -2.82
N LEU A 89 -7.07 -1.18 -2.21
CA LEU A 89 -6.89 -1.50 -0.80
C LEU A 89 -6.25 -0.31 -0.11
N ASP A 90 -6.99 0.30 0.82
CA ASP A 90 -6.61 1.50 1.55
C ASP A 90 -6.29 2.72 0.65
N GLY A 91 -6.02 3.88 1.21
CA GLY A 91 -5.83 5.11 0.44
C GLY A 91 -5.03 6.21 1.12
N GLY A 92 -4.41 5.93 2.28
CA GLY A 92 -3.73 6.96 3.08
C GLY A 92 -4.70 7.89 3.82
N PHE A 93 -4.15 8.94 4.41
CA PHE A 93 -4.95 10.04 4.98
C PHE A 93 -5.74 10.78 3.89
N ASP A 94 -6.78 11.50 4.30
CA ASP A 94 -7.45 12.47 3.43
C ASP A 94 -6.50 13.61 3.00
N ARG A 95 -6.78 14.24 1.85
CA ARG A 95 -5.92 15.30 1.27
C ARG A 95 -5.63 16.42 2.25
N THR A 96 -6.57 16.77 3.12
CA THR A 96 -6.41 17.88 4.06
C THR A 96 -5.36 17.62 5.14
N LYS A 97 -5.05 16.36 5.39
CA LYS A 97 -4.02 15.91 6.34
C LYS A 97 -2.67 15.63 5.67
N GLN A 98 -2.60 15.63 4.34
CA GLN A 98 -1.37 15.38 3.60
C GLN A 98 -0.59 16.68 3.37
N PRO A 99 0.72 16.72 3.68
CA PRO A 99 1.56 17.88 3.40
C PRO A 99 1.57 18.30 1.92
N THR A 100 1.45 17.33 1.01
CA THR A 100 1.40 17.55 -0.43
C THR A 100 0.00 17.90 -0.95
N GLY A 101 -1.05 17.72 -0.15
CA GLY A 101 -2.43 17.82 -0.59
C GLY A 101 -2.86 16.69 -1.55
N LYS A 102 -2.07 15.60 -1.64
CA LYS A 102 -2.29 14.47 -2.55
C LYS A 102 -2.29 13.15 -1.78
N ASN A 103 -3.06 12.18 -2.24
CA ASN A 103 -3.13 10.84 -1.69
C ASN A 103 -3.45 9.79 -2.78
N ALA A 104 -3.85 8.59 -2.39
CA ALA A 104 -4.15 7.53 -3.35
C ALA A 104 -5.31 7.86 -4.30
N ALA A 105 -6.24 8.72 -3.92
CA ALA A 105 -7.33 9.14 -4.83
C ALA A 105 -6.77 9.85 -6.07
N ASP A 106 -5.78 10.71 -5.90
CA ASP A 106 -5.14 11.43 -7.01
C ASP A 106 -4.39 10.48 -7.95
N PHE A 107 -3.72 9.47 -7.40
CA PHE A 107 -3.04 8.45 -8.22
C PHE A 107 -4.04 7.62 -9.02
N VAL A 108 -5.12 7.17 -8.38
CA VAL A 108 -6.19 6.39 -9.04
C VAL A 108 -6.84 7.21 -10.15
N ASP A 109 -7.17 8.46 -9.85
CA ASP A 109 -7.74 9.38 -10.85
C ASP A 109 -6.81 9.57 -12.04
N TRP A 110 -5.54 9.90 -11.79
CA TRP A 110 -4.53 10.01 -12.85
C TRP A 110 -4.43 8.71 -13.67
N LYS A 111 -4.47 7.56 -13.02
CA LYS A 111 -4.35 6.25 -13.68
C LYS A 111 -5.52 6.00 -14.64
N PHE A 112 -6.74 6.31 -14.22
CA PHE A 112 -7.92 6.12 -15.06
C PHE A 112 -8.05 7.24 -16.10
N ALA A 113 -8.01 8.50 -15.72
CA ALA A 113 -8.25 9.61 -16.62
C ALA A 113 -7.08 9.86 -17.60
N LYS A 114 -5.84 9.91 -17.10
CA LYS A 114 -4.68 10.25 -17.94
C LYS A 114 -4.02 9.03 -18.56
N ASP A 115 -3.74 7.98 -17.79
CA ASP A 115 -3.02 6.81 -18.32
C ASP A 115 -3.94 5.97 -19.23
N TYR A 116 -5.09 5.55 -18.74
CA TYR A 116 -6.04 4.76 -19.54
C TYR A 116 -6.87 5.62 -20.51
N GLY A 117 -7.09 6.89 -20.20
CA GLY A 117 -7.94 7.80 -20.99
C GLY A 117 -9.41 7.50 -20.85
N LEU A 118 -9.83 7.13 -19.65
CA LEU A 118 -11.20 6.87 -19.28
C LEU A 118 -11.78 8.09 -18.53
N ASP A 119 -13.05 8.35 -18.73
CA ASP A 119 -13.81 9.40 -18.03
C ASP A 119 -14.40 8.93 -16.69
N GLN A 120 -14.18 7.66 -16.35
CA GLN A 120 -14.77 7.03 -15.18
C GLN A 120 -13.77 6.12 -14.47
N ILE A 121 -13.67 6.26 -13.15
CA ILE A 121 -12.99 5.31 -12.28
C ILE A 121 -13.94 4.14 -12.02
N HIS A 122 -13.51 2.92 -12.35
CA HIS A 122 -14.23 1.69 -12.03
C HIS A 122 -13.36 0.78 -11.18
N LEU A 123 -13.80 0.53 -9.94
CA LEU A 123 -13.18 -0.41 -9.01
C LEU A 123 -14.10 -1.61 -8.83
N ASP A 124 -13.64 -2.80 -9.17
CA ASP A 124 -14.34 -4.07 -8.93
C ASP A 124 -14.48 -4.35 -7.43
N ALA A 125 -13.47 -3.92 -6.65
CA ALA A 125 -13.52 -3.94 -5.20
C ALA A 125 -12.79 -2.73 -4.61
N MET A 126 -13.35 -2.19 -3.52
CA MET A 126 -12.71 -1.24 -2.63
C MET A 126 -12.67 -1.86 -1.24
N ILE A 127 -11.50 -1.86 -0.61
CA ILE A 127 -11.26 -2.55 0.66
C ILE A 127 -10.61 -1.57 1.62
N ALA A 128 -11.21 -1.37 2.79
CA ALA A 128 -10.55 -0.75 3.93
C ALA A 128 -10.02 -1.85 4.83
N SER A 129 -8.69 -1.96 4.97
CA SER A 129 -8.05 -3.02 5.76
C SER A 129 -8.48 -2.96 7.22
N HIS A 130 -8.60 -1.76 7.76
CA HIS A 130 -9.14 -1.47 9.09
C HIS A 130 -9.70 -0.04 9.16
N ASN A 131 -10.10 0.41 10.34
CA ASN A 131 -10.86 1.65 10.52
C ASN A 131 -10.04 2.82 11.10
N ASP A 132 -8.75 2.91 10.78
CA ASP A 132 -7.90 4.06 11.10
C ASP A 132 -7.79 5.00 9.88
N ALA A 133 -7.67 6.30 10.14
CA ALA A 133 -7.87 7.35 9.14
C ALA A 133 -6.79 7.35 8.04
N ASP A 134 -5.59 6.92 8.35
CA ASP A 134 -4.46 6.78 7.43
C ASP A 134 -4.59 5.56 6.49
N HIS A 135 -5.72 4.88 6.51
CA HIS A 135 -6.08 3.80 5.58
C HIS A 135 -7.29 4.14 4.73
N TYR A 136 -8.34 4.75 5.31
CA TYR A 136 -9.54 5.03 4.54
C TYR A 136 -9.69 6.48 4.03
N GLY A 137 -8.78 7.39 4.40
CA GLY A 137 -8.89 8.81 4.03
C GLY A 137 -8.99 9.03 2.53
N GLY A 138 -8.04 8.51 1.76
CA GLY A 138 -8.06 8.60 0.30
C GLY A 138 -9.21 7.83 -0.36
N LEU A 139 -9.68 6.73 0.25
CA LEU A 139 -10.91 6.06 -0.20
C LEU A 139 -12.13 6.96 0.01
N SER A 140 -12.14 7.73 1.10
CA SER A 140 -13.20 8.71 1.37
C SER A 140 -13.19 9.82 0.32
N ASP A 141 -12.00 10.34 -0.04
CA ASP A 141 -11.85 11.39 -1.04
C ASP A 141 -12.31 10.96 -2.44
N LEU A 142 -12.13 9.69 -2.80
CA LEU A 142 -12.68 9.12 -4.04
C LEU A 142 -14.21 9.11 -4.04
N LEU A 143 -14.86 8.94 -2.89
CA LEU A 143 -16.31 8.76 -2.77
C LEU A 143 -17.04 10.02 -2.35
N ASP A 144 -16.34 11.04 -1.88
CA ASP A 144 -16.93 12.28 -1.42
C ASP A 144 -17.25 13.21 -2.60
N VAL A 145 -18.54 13.44 -2.83
CA VAL A 145 -19.01 14.32 -3.90
C VAL A 145 -18.46 15.75 -3.76
N SER A 146 -18.17 16.20 -2.53
CA SER A 146 -17.56 17.53 -2.31
C SER A 146 -16.11 17.63 -2.80
N GLN A 147 -15.45 16.50 -3.03
CA GLN A 147 -14.10 16.40 -3.57
C GLN A 147 -14.08 16.12 -5.09
N SER A 148 -15.23 16.07 -5.74
CA SER A 148 -15.33 15.67 -7.16
C SER A 148 -14.62 16.64 -8.11
N GLU A 149 -14.44 17.92 -7.73
CA GLU A 149 -13.68 18.91 -8.51
C GLU A 149 -12.17 18.64 -8.53
N GLU A 150 -11.66 17.85 -7.58
CA GLU A 150 -10.27 17.43 -7.53
C GLU A 150 -9.97 16.24 -8.46
N LEU A 151 -11.00 15.59 -9.02
CA LEU A 151 -10.87 14.44 -9.90
C LEU A 151 -11.06 14.87 -11.37
N ASP A 152 -10.19 14.36 -12.24
CA ASP A 152 -10.35 14.48 -13.69
C ASP A 152 -11.45 13.55 -14.24
N ALA A 153 -11.74 12.47 -13.51
CA ALA A 153 -12.78 11.51 -13.87
C ALA A 153 -14.16 12.01 -13.44
N ASP A 154 -15.14 11.93 -14.35
CA ASP A 154 -16.53 12.38 -14.10
C ASP A 154 -17.26 11.57 -13.01
N LYS A 155 -16.85 10.30 -12.82
CA LYS A 155 -17.59 9.36 -11.99
C LYS A 155 -16.68 8.33 -11.34
N VAL A 156 -17.01 7.96 -10.10
CA VAL A 156 -16.42 6.82 -9.40
C VAL A 156 -17.48 5.72 -9.26
N ARG A 157 -17.12 4.49 -9.66
CA ARG A 157 -17.95 3.29 -9.58
C ARG A 157 -17.22 2.23 -8.76
N VAL A 158 -17.92 1.63 -7.82
CA VAL A 158 -17.39 0.59 -6.94
C VAL A 158 -18.36 -0.57 -6.90
N ASP A 159 -17.96 -1.73 -7.44
CA ASP A 159 -18.85 -2.88 -7.54
C ASP A 159 -19.04 -3.61 -6.21
N ALA A 160 -18.04 -3.56 -5.31
CA ALA A 160 -18.18 -4.05 -3.94
C ALA A 160 -17.26 -3.28 -2.98
N PHE A 161 -17.75 -3.02 -1.76
CA PHE A 161 -16.95 -2.48 -0.66
C PHE A 161 -16.79 -3.51 0.46
N TYR A 162 -15.54 -3.66 0.93
CA TYR A 162 -15.21 -4.60 2.00
C TYR A 162 -14.52 -3.90 3.18
N HIS A 163 -14.71 -4.45 4.38
CA HIS A 163 -14.13 -3.97 5.63
C HIS A 163 -13.85 -5.12 6.60
N ALA A 164 -12.95 -4.92 7.59
CA ALA A 164 -12.59 -5.95 8.58
C ALA A 164 -13.72 -6.29 9.58
N GLY A 165 -14.68 -5.40 9.76
CA GLY A 165 -15.78 -5.60 10.72
C GLY A 165 -15.65 -4.76 11.98
N VAL A 166 -14.46 -4.35 12.39
CA VAL A 166 -14.27 -3.41 13.50
C VAL A 166 -14.77 -2.02 13.07
N GLY A 167 -15.40 -1.30 13.98
CA GLY A 167 -15.91 0.04 13.71
C GLY A 167 -15.85 0.91 14.95
N TRP A 168 -15.98 2.22 14.76
CA TRP A 168 -16.09 3.18 15.84
C TRP A 168 -17.56 3.41 16.18
N TRP A 169 -17.94 3.05 17.41
CA TRP A 169 -19.29 3.12 17.91
C TRP A 169 -19.47 4.18 18.98
N VAL A 170 -20.70 4.63 19.17
CA VAL A 170 -21.11 5.41 20.35
C VAL A 170 -21.27 4.46 21.52
N ASN A 171 -20.52 4.69 22.59
CA ASN A 171 -20.69 3.94 23.84
C ASN A 171 -22.00 4.36 24.52
N PRO A 172 -22.96 3.44 24.75
CA PRO A 172 -24.25 3.78 25.31
C PRO A 172 -24.20 4.30 26.75
N ALA A 173 -23.11 4.00 27.48
CA ALA A 173 -22.96 4.40 28.88
C ALA A 173 -22.50 5.87 29.05
N ASN A 174 -21.71 6.40 28.10
CA ASN A 174 -21.09 7.72 28.26
C ASN A 174 -21.02 8.55 26.96
N ASN A 175 -21.60 8.07 25.88
CA ASN A 175 -21.55 8.66 24.52
C ASN A 175 -20.14 8.85 23.93
N GLN A 176 -19.09 8.27 24.52
CA GLN A 176 -17.75 8.33 23.99
C GLN A 176 -17.52 7.31 22.87
N ARG A 177 -16.44 7.50 22.11
CA ARG A 177 -16.02 6.58 21.08
C ARG A 177 -15.45 5.30 21.68
N TRP A 178 -15.89 4.15 21.20
CA TRP A 178 -15.38 2.84 21.59
C TRP A 178 -15.48 1.82 20.46
N LEU A 179 -14.83 0.68 20.61
CA LEU A 179 -14.82 -0.39 19.59
C LEU A 179 -16.01 -1.35 19.67
N GLY A 180 -16.87 -1.20 20.66
CA GLY A 180 -18.04 -2.04 20.84
C GLY A 180 -17.89 -3.09 21.94
N SER A 181 -18.91 -3.91 22.06
CA SER A 181 -19.02 -4.94 23.12
C SER A 181 -18.01 -6.06 22.91
N THR A 182 -17.58 -6.64 24.03
CA THR A 182 -16.70 -7.82 24.10
C THR A 182 -17.40 -8.99 24.80
N THR A 183 -16.81 -10.18 24.71
CA THR A 183 -17.17 -11.31 25.58
C THR A 183 -16.90 -10.99 27.06
N GLY A 184 -17.54 -11.75 27.98
CA GLY A 184 -17.36 -11.55 29.43
C GLY A 184 -15.90 -11.71 29.90
N ASP A 185 -15.14 -12.59 29.28
CA ASP A 185 -13.69 -12.78 29.49
C ASP A 185 -12.81 -11.77 28.74
N LYS A 186 -13.43 -10.86 27.99
CA LYS A 186 -12.78 -9.82 27.17
C LYS A 186 -11.81 -10.33 26.09
N LYS A 187 -11.94 -11.58 25.67
CA LYS A 187 -11.05 -12.16 24.64
C LYS A 187 -11.49 -11.84 23.20
N PHE A 188 -12.76 -11.52 23.00
CA PHE A 188 -13.32 -11.30 21.67
C PHE A 188 -14.18 -10.05 21.60
N LEU A 189 -14.07 -9.33 20.49
CA LEU A 189 -14.98 -8.27 20.07
C LEU A 189 -16.23 -8.93 19.45
N THR A 190 -17.41 -8.58 19.93
CA THR A 190 -18.69 -9.17 19.51
C THR A 190 -19.60 -8.19 18.77
N GLN A 191 -19.33 -6.88 18.87
CA GLN A 191 -20.06 -5.85 18.15
C GLN A 191 -19.33 -5.51 16.87
N LEU A 192 -19.69 -6.18 15.78
CA LEU A 192 -19.04 -6.03 14.49
C LEU A 192 -19.96 -5.33 13.48
N MET A 193 -19.36 -4.55 12.58
CA MET A 193 -20.07 -4.08 11.38
C MET A 193 -20.37 -5.27 10.47
N GLY A 194 -21.54 -5.24 9.87
CA GLY A 194 -22.02 -6.28 8.98
C GLY A 194 -22.21 -5.81 7.54
N LYS A 195 -23.25 -6.34 6.91
CA LYS A 195 -23.65 -6.00 5.54
C LYS A 195 -24.30 -4.63 5.45
N ARG A 196 -24.44 -4.13 4.23
CA ARG A 196 -25.03 -2.80 3.91
C ARG A 196 -26.28 -2.43 4.73
N PRO A 197 -27.34 -3.28 4.89
CA PRO A 197 -28.51 -2.89 5.68
C PRO A 197 -28.18 -2.58 7.15
N GLN A 198 -27.26 -3.33 7.76
CA GLN A 198 -26.82 -3.14 9.14
C GLN A 198 -26.00 -1.84 9.27
N VAL A 199 -25.09 -1.56 8.32
CA VAL A 199 -24.34 -0.31 8.28
C VAL A 199 -25.29 0.89 8.14
N MET A 200 -26.24 0.83 7.21
CA MET A 200 -27.24 1.88 7.03
C MET A 200 -28.10 2.11 8.29
N ALA A 201 -28.46 1.04 8.99
CA ALA A 201 -29.18 1.14 10.26
C ALA A 201 -28.30 1.84 11.32
N ALA A 202 -27.04 1.47 11.45
CA ALA A 202 -26.10 2.03 12.42
C ALA A 202 -25.71 3.51 12.15
N LEU A 203 -25.95 4.00 10.95
CA LEU A 203 -25.71 5.41 10.58
C LEU A 203 -26.89 6.34 10.89
N LYS A 204 -28.06 5.80 11.25
CA LYS A 204 -29.24 6.61 11.57
C LYS A 204 -29.07 7.37 12.89
N SER A 205 -29.65 8.55 12.98
CA SER A 205 -29.79 9.27 14.26
C SER A 205 -30.59 8.40 15.24
N GLY A 206 -30.13 8.29 16.49
CA GLY A 206 -30.77 7.47 17.51
C GLY A 206 -30.58 5.97 17.39
N ALA A 207 -29.78 5.49 16.43
CA ALA A 207 -29.47 4.06 16.32
C ALA A 207 -28.75 3.54 17.58
N ALA A 208 -29.04 2.28 17.92
CA ALA A 208 -28.33 1.55 18.98
C ALA A 208 -28.04 0.11 18.48
N PRO A 209 -26.80 -0.23 18.11
CA PRO A 209 -25.59 0.60 18.15
C PRO A 209 -25.51 1.65 17.02
N ARG A 210 -24.82 2.76 17.28
CA ARG A 210 -24.60 3.83 16.30
C ARG A 210 -23.12 4.00 15.99
N LEU A 211 -22.78 4.10 14.71
CA LEU A 211 -21.44 4.48 14.25
C LEU A 211 -21.20 5.98 14.48
N GLN A 212 -19.93 6.36 14.73
CA GLN A 212 -19.55 7.75 14.96
C GLN A 212 -18.19 8.12 14.35
N GLY A 213 -17.90 9.45 14.39
CA GLY A 213 -16.64 10.03 13.97
C GLY A 213 -16.41 10.02 12.45
N GLU A 214 -15.19 10.23 12.05
CA GLU A 214 -14.78 10.27 10.63
C GLU A 214 -15.10 8.94 9.93
N TRP A 215 -14.93 7.81 10.61
CA TRP A 215 -15.33 6.50 10.10
C TRP A 215 -16.81 6.43 9.71
N ALA A 216 -17.71 7.00 10.53
CA ALA A 216 -19.12 7.04 10.19
C ALA A 216 -19.39 7.94 8.97
N ASN A 217 -18.64 9.04 8.80
CA ASN A 217 -18.75 9.90 7.63
C ASN A 217 -18.27 9.19 6.35
N PHE A 218 -17.12 8.51 6.42
CA PHE A 218 -16.65 7.65 5.33
C PHE A 218 -17.70 6.59 4.96
N MET A 219 -18.25 5.87 5.95
CA MET A 219 -19.27 4.85 5.70
C MET A 219 -20.57 5.44 5.09
N LYS A 220 -20.92 6.70 5.40
CA LYS A 220 -22.02 7.40 4.69
C LYS A 220 -21.70 7.58 3.21
N ASN A 221 -20.47 7.96 2.84
CA ASN A 221 -20.05 8.08 1.45
C ASN A 221 -20.08 6.71 0.75
N VAL A 222 -19.58 5.65 1.39
CA VAL A 222 -19.70 4.26 0.89
C VAL A 222 -21.16 3.87 0.62
N THR A 223 -22.11 4.27 1.50
CA THR A 223 -23.54 3.96 1.26
C THR A 223 -24.15 4.72 0.09
N LYS A 224 -23.53 5.79 -0.41
CA LYS A 224 -23.96 6.53 -1.61
C LYS A 224 -23.34 5.97 -2.89
N ALA A 225 -22.23 5.23 -2.79
CA ALA A 225 -21.51 4.67 -3.92
C ALA A 225 -22.41 3.76 -4.78
N LYS A 226 -22.10 3.71 -6.07
CA LYS A 226 -22.83 2.94 -7.09
C LYS A 226 -21.89 2.00 -7.81
N THR A 227 -22.42 0.83 -8.17
CA THR A 227 -21.76 -0.11 -9.06
C THR A 227 -21.67 0.43 -10.49
N ILE A 228 -20.92 -0.23 -11.36
CA ILE A 228 -20.86 0.09 -12.79
C ILE A 228 -22.26 0.00 -13.43
N ALA A 229 -23.11 -0.90 -12.97
CA ALA A 229 -24.49 -1.06 -13.41
C ALA A 229 -25.47 -0.02 -12.79
N GLY A 230 -24.97 0.92 -11.95
CA GLY A 230 -25.79 1.94 -11.31
C GLY A 230 -26.56 1.49 -10.05
N ALA A 231 -26.43 0.23 -9.65
CA ALA A 231 -27.02 -0.28 -8.41
C ALA A 231 -26.26 0.25 -7.17
N ALA A 232 -26.85 0.13 -5.99
CA ALA A 232 -26.17 0.47 -4.75
C ALA A 232 -25.02 -0.51 -4.48
N THR A 233 -23.82 0.00 -4.21
CA THR A 233 -22.63 -0.82 -3.90
C THR A 233 -22.89 -1.75 -2.72
N PRO A 234 -22.71 -3.07 -2.84
CA PRO A 234 -22.73 -4.00 -1.72
C PRO A 234 -21.66 -3.67 -0.69
N ILE A 235 -21.98 -3.81 0.58
CA ILE A 235 -21.03 -3.66 1.70
C ILE A 235 -20.98 -4.99 2.43
N GLN A 236 -19.77 -5.52 2.68
CA GLN A 236 -19.57 -6.81 3.33
C GLN A 236 -18.33 -6.79 4.22
N ARG A 237 -18.35 -7.60 5.29
CA ARG A 237 -17.17 -7.88 6.09
C ARG A 237 -16.37 -9.01 5.43
N LEU A 238 -15.03 -8.86 5.44
CA LEU A 238 -14.08 -9.92 5.09
C LEU A 238 -13.40 -10.46 6.33
N SER A 239 -13.22 -11.77 6.36
CA SER A 239 -12.41 -12.52 7.32
C SER A 239 -11.91 -13.80 6.65
N GLN A 240 -11.09 -14.59 7.32
CA GLN A 240 -10.60 -15.86 6.77
C GLN A 240 -11.74 -16.86 6.40
N VAL A 241 -12.94 -16.68 6.98
CA VAL A 241 -14.13 -17.50 6.65
C VAL A 241 -14.54 -17.36 5.18
N ASN A 242 -14.28 -16.19 4.58
CA ASN A 242 -14.58 -15.96 3.16
C ASN A 242 -13.65 -16.74 2.22
N ARG A 243 -12.49 -17.17 2.69
CA ARG A 243 -11.40 -17.80 1.92
C ARG A 243 -10.81 -16.89 0.84
N HIS A 244 -11.64 -16.28 0.00
CA HIS A 244 -11.25 -15.37 -1.07
C HIS A 244 -12.10 -14.11 -1.03
N VAL A 245 -11.57 -13.03 -1.57
CA VAL A 245 -12.36 -11.85 -1.94
C VAL A 245 -13.35 -12.32 -3.02
N PRO A 246 -14.67 -12.09 -2.85
CA PRO A 246 -15.66 -12.56 -3.81
C PRO A 246 -15.36 -12.11 -5.25
N GLY A 247 -15.39 -13.05 -6.17
CA GLY A 247 -15.03 -12.86 -7.58
C GLY A 247 -13.53 -12.99 -7.90
N PHE A 248 -12.68 -13.26 -6.90
CA PHE A 248 -11.23 -13.40 -7.06
C PHE A 248 -10.74 -14.73 -6.44
N ASP A 249 -11.28 -15.84 -6.90
CA ASP A 249 -10.96 -17.20 -6.41
C ASP A 249 -9.90 -17.94 -7.25
N GLY A 250 -9.34 -17.29 -8.29
CA GLY A 250 -8.36 -17.89 -9.18
C GLY A 250 -8.94 -18.82 -10.23
N SER A 251 -10.26 -18.89 -10.37
CA SER A 251 -10.90 -19.69 -11.40
C SER A 251 -10.38 -19.31 -12.79
N SER A 252 -10.29 -20.30 -13.69
CA SER A 252 -9.83 -20.14 -15.08
C SER A 252 -8.40 -19.56 -15.21
N GLY A 253 -7.52 -19.76 -14.21
CA GLY A 253 -6.14 -19.28 -14.24
C GLY A 253 -6.00 -17.78 -13.95
N GLY A 254 -7.05 -17.12 -13.44
CA GLY A 254 -7.02 -15.74 -12.98
C GLY A 254 -6.31 -15.56 -11.62
N VAL A 255 -6.31 -14.35 -11.13
CA VAL A 255 -5.72 -14.03 -9.80
C VAL A 255 -6.64 -14.54 -8.70
N ALA A 256 -6.08 -15.32 -7.76
CA ALA A 256 -6.76 -15.64 -6.51
C ALA A 256 -6.35 -14.60 -5.44
N ILE A 257 -7.33 -14.00 -4.75
CA ILE A 257 -7.09 -13.10 -3.62
C ILE A 257 -7.65 -13.77 -2.37
N ARG A 258 -6.77 -14.42 -1.63
CA ARG A 258 -7.12 -15.12 -0.39
C ARG A 258 -7.21 -14.16 0.78
N VAL A 259 -8.19 -14.38 1.65
CA VAL A 259 -8.35 -13.63 2.91
C VAL A 259 -7.81 -14.49 4.05
N LEU A 260 -6.72 -14.07 4.67
CA LEU A 260 -6.06 -14.82 5.75
C LEU A 260 -6.37 -14.23 7.13
N ALA A 261 -6.73 -12.95 7.23
CA ALA A 261 -7.16 -12.27 8.45
C ALA A 261 -8.20 -11.18 8.12
N PRO A 262 -8.95 -10.66 9.14
CA PRO A 262 -8.92 -11.09 10.54
C PRO A 262 -9.42 -12.52 10.74
N PHE A 263 -8.97 -13.17 11.83
CA PHE A 263 -9.42 -14.52 12.17
C PHE A 263 -10.74 -14.43 12.94
N GLU A 264 -11.83 -14.80 12.27
CA GLU A 264 -13.17 -14.77 12.83
C GLU A 264 -13.53 -16.11 13.47
N THR A 265 -14.05 -16.07 14.67
CA THR A 265 -14.65 -17.21 15.38
C THR A 265 -16.14 -17.00 15.61
N THR A 266 -16.83 -18.04 16.08
CA THR A 266 -18.26 -17.96 16.38
C THR A 266 -18.45 -18.10 17.90
N ILE A 267 -19.04 -17.06 18.52
CA ILE A 267 -19.37 -17.04 19.95
C ILE A 267 -20.88 -16.84 20.11
N GLY A 268 -21.54 -17.80 20.76
CA GLY A 268 -23.01 -17.73 20.91
C GLY A 268 -23.78 -17.65 19.59
N GLY A 269 -23.28 -18.28 18.51
CA GLY A 269 -23.88 -18.27 17.19
C GLY A 269 -23.64 -16.97 16.40
N LYS A 270 -22.81 -16.06 16.88
CA LYS A 270 -22.46 -14.78 16.24
C LYS A 270 -20.97 -14.70 15.93
N PRO A 271 -20.60 -14.00 14.84
CA PRO A 271 -19.20 -13.75 14.54
C PRO A 271 -18.53 -12.87 15.60
N ALA A 272 -17.28 -13.18 15.90
CA ALA A 272 -16.46 -12.45 16.85
C ALA A 272 -15.00 -12.41 16.37
N LEU A 273 -14.28 -11.34 16.67
CA LEU A 273 -12.88 -11.14 16.33
C LEU A 273 -12.04 -11.08 17.60
N HIS A 274 -10.75 -11.36 17.52
CA HIS A 274 -9.85 -11.25 18.66
C HIS A 274 -9.86 -9.84 19.26
N ASN A 275 -9.81 -9.79 20.61
CA ASN A 275 -9.61 -8.57 21.35
C ASN A 275 -8.19 -8.57 21.93
N TYR A 276 -7.35 -7.67 21.43
CA TYR A 276 -5.93 -7.53 21.78
C TYR A 276 -5.72 -6.61 23.01
N GLY A 277 -6.67 -6.57 23.93
CA GLY A 277 -6.60 -5.82 25.19
C GLY A 277 -7.35 -4.48 25.15
N SER A 278 -7.00 -3.58 26.06
CA SER A 278 -7.73 -2.32 26.28
C SER A 278 -7.40 -1.21 25.28
N SER A 279 -6.31 -1.32 24.54
CA SER A 279 -5.91 -0.32 23.55
C SER A 279 -6.79 -0.41 22.29
N ALA A 280 -7.41 0.70 21.94
CA ALA A 280 -8.22 0.78 20.73
C ALA A 280 -7.36 0.59 19.47
N SER A 281 -6.20 1.25 19.38
CA SER A 281 -5.26 1.12 18.27
C SER A 281 -4.76 -0.33 18.10
N LYS A 282 -4.42 -1.04 19.18
CA LYS A 282 -4.06 -2.46 19.08
C LYS A 282 -5.17 -3.31 18.47
N ASN A 283 -6.42 -2.98 18.74
CA ASN A 283 -7.56 -3.72 18.21
C ASN A 283 -7.91 -3.36 16.78
N THR A 284 -7.82 -2.08 16.40
CA THR A 284 -8.03 -1.66 15.02
C THR A 284 -6.97 -2.28 14.11
N ASN A 285 -5.71 -2.06 14.40
CA ASN A 285 -4.57 -2.59 13.67
C ASN A 285 -4.53 -4.13 13.69
N GLY A 286 -4.70 -4.73 14.85
CA GLY A 286 -4.62 -6.18 15.02
C GLY A 286 -5.70 -6.97 14.26
N ASN A 287 -6.82 -6.35 13.94
CA ASN A 287 -7.87 -6.94 13.12
C ASN A 287 -7.84 -6.46 11.66
N SER A 288 -6.70 -6.02 11.16
CA SER A 288 -6.51 -5.69 9.75
C SER A 288 -6.81 -6.87 8.83
N ILE A 289 -7.34 -6.57 7.65
CA ILE A 289 -7.48 -7.56 6.58
C ILE A 289 -6.09 -7.90 6.05
N LEU A 290 -5.75 -9.18 6.10
CA LEU A 290 -4.55 -9.75 5.48
C LEU A 290 -4.95 -10.47 4.20
N LEU A 291 -4.43 -10.00 3.07
CA LEU A 291 -4.69 -10.58 1.76
C LEU A 291 -3.43 -11.25 1.21
N ARG A 292 -3.63 -12.40 0.54
CA ARG A 292 -2.60 -13.02 -0.30
C ARG A 292 -3.09 -13.12 -1.74
N LEU A 293 -2.35 -12.51 -2.65
CA LEU A 293 -2.57 -12.61 -4.09
C LEU A 293 -1.73 -13.76 -4.63
N ASP A 294 -2.38 -14.72 -5.24
CA ASP A 294 -1.75 -15.84 -5.94
C ASP A 294 -2.02 -15.70 -7.46
N TYR A 295 -0.97 -15.64 -8.27
CA TYR A 295 -1.06 -15.62 -9.73
C TYR A 295 0.09 -16.43 -10.33
N GLY A 296 -0.22 -17.52 -11.05
CA GLY A 296 0.78 -18.49 -11.47
C GLY A 296 1.58 -18.98 -10.26
N ARG A 297 2.89 -18.80 -10.30
CA ARG A 297 3.82 -19.11 -9.21
C ARG A 297 4.11 -17.96 -8.27
N SER A 298 3.55 -16.78 -8.53
CA SER A 298 3.81 -15.58 -7.74
C SER A 298 2.86 -15.46 -6.55
N ARG A 299 3.40 -15.10 -5.39
CA ARG A 299 2.62 -14.79 -4.17
C ARG A 299 2.97 -13.42 -3.63
N ILE A 300 1.97 -12.57 -3.44
CA ILE A 300 2.10 -11.23 -2.86
C ILE A 300 1.21 -11.14 -1.62
N LEU A 301 1.78 -10.72 -0.48
CA LEU A 301 1.08 -10.62 0.80
C LEU A 301 0.89 -9.14 1.18
N LEU A 302 -0.35 -8.75 1.47
CA LEU A 302 -0.73 -7.39 1.89
C LEU A 302 -1.27 -7.46 3.32
N THR A 303 -0.54 -6.89 4.28
CA THR A 303 -0.70 -7.19 5.70
C THR A 303 -1.49 -6.17 6.49
N GLY A 304 -1.82 -4.99 5.91
CA GLY A 304 -2.33 -3.86 6.68
C GLY A 304 -1.41 -3.54 7.87
N ASP A 305 -2.00 -3.27 9.03
CA ASP A 305 -1.28 -2.82 10.22
C ASP A 305 -1.20 -3.86 11.34
N LEU A 306 -1.15 -5.14 10.97
CA LEU A 306 -0.99 -6.21 11.96
C LEU A 306 0.17 -5.90 12.92
N ASN A 307 -0.13 -5.90 14.22
CA ASN A 307 0.83 -5.68 15.30
C ASN A 307 1.34 -7.01 15.88
N THR A 308 2.31 -6.97 16.77
CA THR A 308 2.93 -8.15 17.37
C THR A 308 1.90 -9.12 17.97
N ASP A 309 0.89 -8.62 18.68
CA ASP A 309 -0.10 -9.47 19.34
C ASP A 309 -0.96 -10.23 18.33
N SER A 310 -1.41 -9.54 17.27
CA SER A 310 -2.19 -10.17 16.19
C SER A 310 -1.36 -11.12 15.31
N GLN A 311 -0.11 -10.78 15.03
CA GLN A 311 0.82 -11.64 14.30
C GLN A 311 1.06 -12.95 15.03
N ARG A 312 1.25 -12.92 16.37
CA ARG A 312 1.38 -14.11 17.21
C ARG A 312 0.09 -14.91 17.26
N ALA A 313 -1.06 -14.26 17.40
CA ALA A 313 -2.36 -14.92 17.36
C ALA A 313 -2.56 -15.66 16.02
N LEU A 314 -2.24 -15.03 14.89
CA LEU A 314 -2.32 -15.67 13.57
C LEU A 314 -1.39 -16.88 13.44
N LEU A 315 -0.19 -16.85 14.02
CA LEU A 315 0.71 -18.01 14.03
C LEU A 315 0.12 -19.19 14.81
N GLU A 316 -0.67 -18.94 15.86
CA GLU A 316 -1.39 -19.98 16.58
C GLU A 316 -2.66 -20.44 15.84
N ASP A 317 -3.46 -19.51 15.29
CA ASP A 317 -4.67 -19.82 14.51
C ASP A 317 -4.34 -20.68 13.27
N TYR A 318 -3.15 -20.44 12.65
CA TYR A 318 -2.63 -21.21 11.51
C TYR A 318 -1.61 -22.27 11.92
N LYS A 319 -1.64 -22.76 13.18
CA LYS A 319 -0.75 -23.84 13.62
C LYS A 319 -0.93 -25.07 12.73
N GLY A 320 0.17 -25.54 12.14
CA GLY A 320 0.16 -26.62 11.14
C GLY A 320 -0.01 -26.16 9.67
N ASN A 321 -0.42 -24.91 9.44
CA ASN A 321 -0.64 -24.32 8.12
C ASN A 321 0.10 -22.98 7.92
N ARG A 322 1.18 -22.72 8.65
CA ARG A 322 1.93 -21.46 8.59
C ARG A 322 2.54 -21.16 7.21
N THR A 323 2.63 -22.18 6.34
CA THR A 323 3.02 -22.02 4.93
C THR A 323 2.05 -21.15 4.12
N GLU A 324 0.84 -20.89 4.65
CA GLU A 324 -0.09 -19.92 4.07
C GLU A 324 0.48 -18.49 4.04
N PHE A 325 1.42 -18.17 4.93
CA PHE A 325 2.07 -16.86 4.97
C PHE A 325 3.27 -16.75 4.03
N LEU A 326 3.80 -17.85 3.50
CA LEU A 326 4.94 -17.79 2.56
C LEU A 326 4.59 -16.96 1.33
N CYS A 327 5.48 -16.03 0.96
CA CYS A 327 5.26 -15.14 -0.17
C CYS A 327 6.58 -14.73 -0.84
N ASP A 328 6.50 -14.27 -2.09
CA ASP A 328 7.62 -13.64 -2.79
C ASP A 328 7.77 -12.18 -2.40
N VAL A 329 6.64 -11.46 -2.35
CA VAL A 329 6.59 -10.04 -1.98
C VAL A 329 5.66 -9.88 -0.79
N VAL A 330 6.06 -9.08 0.19
CA VAL A 330 5.21 -8.67 1.31
C VAL A 330 5.18 -7.15 1.44
N LYS A 331 3.99 -6.58 1.67
CA LYS A 331 3.86 -5.26 2.28
C LYS A 331 4.19 -5.41 3.77
N ALA A 332 5.16 -4.66 4.28
CA ALA A 332 5.52 -4.69 5.70
C ALA A 332 4.33 -4.28 6.58
N CYS A 333 4.18 -4.94 7.72
CA CYS A 333 3.14 -4.60 8.68
C CYS A 333 3.34 -3.16 9.21
N HIS A 334 2.24 -2.44 9.42
CA HIS A 334 2.19 -1.20 10.19
C HIS A 334 3.29 -0.20 9.79
N HIS A 335 3.36 0.12 8.50
CA HIS A 335 4.26 1.11 7.90
C HIS A 335 5.75 0.93 8.23
N GLY A 336 6.17 -0.27 8.60
CA GLY A 336 7.53 -0.53 9.07
C GLY A 336 7.77 -0.11 10.52
N SER A 337 6.75 -0.22 11.37
CA SER A 337 6.84 -0.12 12.82
C SER A 337 7.74 -1.21 13.42
N ASP A 338 8.28 -0.98 14.60
CA ASP A 338 8.98 -1.98 15.41
C ASP A 338 8.05 -2.88 16.23
N ASP A 339 6.72 -2.66 16.17
CA ASP A 339 5.69 -3.54 16.77
C ASP A 339 5.45 -4.78 15.89
N VAL A 340 6.46 -5.65 15.79
CA VAL A 340 6.52 -6.78 14.87
C VAL A 340 7.01 -8.06 15.54
N SER A 341 6.48 -9.21 15.12
CA SER A 341 6.95 -10.55 15.50
C SER A 341 7.98 -11.08 14.51
N TYR A 342 9.21 -11.33 14.95
CA TYR A 342 10.24 -11.97 14.13
C TYR A 342 9.83 -13.39 13.67
N GLU A 343 9.05 -14.10 14.48
CA GLU A 343 8.52 -15.42 14.10
C GLU A 343 7.55 -15.31 12.92
N PHE A 344 6.71 -14.26 12.90
CA PHE A 344 5.81 -14.00 11.80
C PHE A 344 6.57 -13.57 10.52
N LEU A 345 7.58 -12.69 10.65
CA LEU A 345 8.46 -12.34 9.54
C LEU A 345 9.14 -13.58 8.94
N SER A 346 9.65 -14.48 9.80
CA SER A 346 10.28 -15.72 9.37
C SER A 346 9.28 -16.69 8.71
N ALA A 347 8.01 -16.68 9.12
CA ALA A 347 6.97 -17.49 8.48
C ALA A 347 6.60 -16.96 7.08
N MET A 348 6.65 -15.65 6.86
CA MET A 348 6.43 -15.03 5.54
C MET A 348 7.61 -15.26 4.59
N ARG A 349 8.84 -15.12 5.08
CA ARG A 349 10.09 -15.34 4.36
C ARG A 349 10.09 -14.74 2.95
N PRO A 350 9.81 -13.45 2.77
CA PRO A 350 9.68 -12.83 1.46
C PRO A 350 11.04 -12.68 0.76
N ALA A 351 11.05 -12.70 -0.57
CA ALA A 351 12.19 -12.27 -1.36
C ALA A 351 12.25 -10.74 -1.47
N VAL A 352 11.08 -10.08 -1.35
CA VAL A 352 10.95 -8.62 -1.40
C VAL A 352 10.03 -8.14 -0.30
N THR A 353 10.47 -7.17 0.48
CA THR A 353 9.63 -6.42 1.43
C THR A 353 9.40 -5.02 0.89
N VAL A 354 8.14 -4.58 0.82
CA VAL A 354 7.75 -3.21 0.48
C VAL A 354 7.20 -2.55 1.73
N ILE A 355 7.76 -1.41 2.10
CA ILE A 355 7.34 -0.60 3.24
C ILE A 355 6.59 0.62 2.72
N SER A 356 5.31 0.74 3.06
CA SER A 356 4.51 1.93 2.80
C SER A 356 4.66 2.86 4.00
N SER A 357 5.41 3.94 3.84
CA SER A 357 5.72 4.90 4.90
C SER A 357 5.84 6.30 4.33
N GLY A 358 5.73 7.30 5.16
CA GLY A 358 5.74 8.70 4.75
C GLY A 358 6.79 9.55 5.43
N ASP A 359 7.00 10.71 4.83
CA ASP A 359 7.91 11.74 5.30
C ASP A 359 7.36 12.48 6.51
N ASN A 360 8.28 12.91 7.37
CA ASN A 360 8.03 13.94 8.39
C ASN A 360 6.81 13.68 9.28
N GLU A 361 6.54 12.40 9.56
CA GLU A 361 5.46 12.01 10.43
C GLU A 361 5.97 11.63 11.84
N GLY A 362 5.10 11.75 12.85
CA GLY A 362 5.50 11.65 14.26
C GLY A 362 5.95 10.28 14.74
N HIS A 363 5.85 9.23 13.90
CA HIS A 363 6.18 7.85 14.25
C HIS A 363 7.58 7.41 13.82
N ASP A 364 8.28 8.21 12.98
CA ASP A 364 9.61 7.90 12.43
C ASP A 364 9.62 6.53 11.67
N HIS A 365 8.62 6.23 10.90
CA HIS A 365 8.58 5.04 10.06
C HIS A 365 9.28 5.27 8.71
N PRO A 366 9.95 4.26 8.11
CA PRO A 366 10.19 2.93 8.69
C PRO A 366 11.27 2.96 9.77
N ARG A 367 11.10 2.17 10.81
CA ARG A 367 12.12 2.01 11.85
C ARG A 367 13.33 1.23 11.29
N PRO A 368 14.56 1.61 11.63
CA PRO A 368 15.76 0.90 11.15
C PRO A 368 15.74 -0.60 11.49
N GLY A 369 15.14 -0.97 12.61
CA GLY A 369 15.01 -2.36 13.06
C GLY A 369 14.22 -3.22 12.10
N ILE A 370 13.11 -2.73 11.53
CA ILE A 370 12.30 -3.52 10.59
C ILE A 370 13.00 -3.68 9.24
N ILE A 371 13.79 -2.69 8.80
CA ILE A 371 14.60 -2.80 7.58
C ILE A 371 15.63 -3.92 7.76
N ALA A 372 16.34 -3.93 8.90
CA ALA A 372 17.31 -4.97 9.22
C ALA A 372 16.65 -6.34 9.40
N ALA A 373 15.48 -6.40 10.06
CA ALA A 373 14.72 -7.63 10.25
C ALA A 373 14.27 -8.21 8.91
N SER A 374 13.72 -7.40 8.01
CA SER A 374 13.32 -7.82 6.65
C SER A 374 14.51 -8.37 5.85
N ALA A 375 15.67 -7.73 5.97
CA ALA A 375 16.89 -8.18 5.32
C ALA A 375 17.44 -9.50 5.89
N THR A 376 17.12 -9.87 7.14
CA THR A 376 17.66 -11.05 7.81
C THR A 376 16.68 -12.23 7.87
N THR A 377 15.38 -11.99 7.85
CA THR A 377 14.34 -13.04 7.87
C THR A 377 13.84 -13.43 6.49
N GLY A 378 14.15 -12.64 5.45
CA GLY A 378 13.72 -12.86 4.10
C GLY A 378 14.33 -14.12 3.43
N HIS A 379 13.91 -14.37 2.21
CA HIS A 379 14.45 -15.45 1.39
C HIS A 379 15.79 -15.03 0.78
N PHE A 380 16.84 -15.79 1.06
CA PHE A 380 18.16 -15.55 0.48
C PHE A 380 18.30 -16.27 -0.87
N GLU A 381 18.66 -15.51 -1.88
CA GLU A 381 19.12 -16.00 -3.17
C GLU A 381 20.50 -15.42 -3.45
N ILE A 382 21.43 -16.27 -3.86
CA ILE A 382 22.81 -15.88 -4.21
C ILE A 382 23.05 -16.23 -5.66
N ALA A 383 23.44 -15.23 -6.45
CA ALA A 383 23.86 -15.41 -7.84
C ALA A 383 25.18 -14.71 -8.08
N GLN A 384 26.15 -15.39 -8.71
CA GLN A 384 27.48 -14.87 -9.02
C GLN A 384 28.19 -14.26 -7.78
N ASP A 385 28.12 -14.99 -6.66
CA ASP A 385 28.70 -14.59 -5.37
C ASP A 385 28.16 -13.24 -4.81
N ARG A 386 26.91 -12.91 -5.16
CA ARG A 386 26.18 -11.72 -4.66
C ARG A 386 24.82 -12.12 -4.12
N ILE A 387 24.44 -11.50 -3.04
CA ILE A 387 23.07 -11.61 -2.51
C ILE A 387 22.14 -10.85 -3.47
N VAL A 388 21.19 -11.57 -4.08
CA VAL A 388 20.17 -11.02 -4.99
C VAL A 388 18.92 -10.67 -4.21
N THR A 389 18.51 -11.53 -3.29
CA THR A 389 17.41 -11.30 -2.34
C THR A 389 17.88 -11.62 -0.91
N PRO A 390 17.25 -11.09 0.15
CA PRO A 390 16.04 -10.26 0.14
C PRO A 390 16.30 -8.80 -0.28
N LEU A 391 15.30 -8.21 -0.92
CA LEU A 391 15.26 -6.78 -1.26
C LEU A 391 14.29 -6.05 -0.33
N VAL A 392 14.60 -4.80 0.01
CA VAL A 392 13.71 -3.94 0.80
C VAL A 392 13.47 -2.65 0.03
N TYR A 393 12.21 -2.36 -0.23
CA TYR A 393 11.73 -1.13 -0.84
C TYR A 393 10.93 -0.33 0.19
N SER A 394 10.93 0.99 0.05
CA SER A 394 10.04 1.86 0.80
C SER A 394 9.47 2.91 -0.15
N THR A 395 8.22 3.33 0.03
CA THR A 395 7.64 4.41 -0.76
C THR A 395 8.43 5.70 -0.56
N GLU A 396 8.94 5.95 0.64
CA GLU A 396 9.78 7.10 0.96
C GLU A 396 11.26 6.87 0.62
N LEU A 397 11.80 5.68 0.89
CA LEU A 397 13.20 5.32 0.65
C LEU A 397 13.40 4.55 -0.67
N ALA A 398 12.47 4.61 -1.60
CA ALA A 398 12.42 3.77 -2.79
C ALA A 398 13.53 4.05 -3.82
N ARG A 399 14.30 5.14 -3.64
CA ARG A 399 15.36 5.55 -4.57
C ARG A 399 16.74 5.28 -4.01
N SER A 400 17.75 5.41 -4.88
CA SER A 400 19.14 5.29 -4.48
C SER A 400 19.50 6.31 -3.40
N ILE A 401 20.17 5.82 -2.36
CA ILE A 401 20.63 6.61 -1.24
C ILE A 401 22.07 7.01 -1.48
N SER A 402 22.38 8.29 -1.37
CA SER A 402 23.74 8.82 -1.40
C SER A 402 24.22 9.17 0.00
N LEU A 403 25.41 8.68 0.37
CA LEU A 403 26.07 9.05 1.62
C LEU A 403 27.01 10.22 1.37
N GLY A 404 26.83 11.29 2.12
CA GLY A 404 27.67 12.48 2.06
C GLY A 404 28.14 12.94 3.44
N LYS A 405 29.24 13.65 3.49
CA LYS A 405 29.66 14.36 4.70
C LYS A 405 29.19 15.82 4.61
N PRO A 406 28.70 16.41 5.70
CA PRO A 406 28.34 17.82 5.68
C PRO A 406 29.61 18.66 5.44
N THR A 407 29.51 19.61 4.52
CA THR A 407 30.58 20.56 4.22
C THR A 407 30.30 21.94 4.76
N LYS A 408 29.02 22.21 5.07
CA LYS A 408 28.55 23.50 5.60
C LYS A 408 27.19 23.28 6.26
N VAL A 409 26.92 24.02 7.31
CA VAL A 409 25.60 24.07 7.96
C VAL A 409 25.12 25.49 8.00
N THR A 410 23.87 25.69 7.60
CA THR A 410 23.20 27.00 7.68
C THR A 410 22.06 26.87 8.69
N VAL A 411 22.07 27.75 9.69
CA VAL A 411 21.02 27.83 10.71
C VAL A 411 20.28 29.13 10.53
N THR A 412 18.99 29.09 10.27
CA THR A 412 18.12 30.28 10.15
C THR A 412 17.14 30.30 11.31
N GLY A 413 17.08 31.37 12.04
CA GLY A 413 16.19 31.61 13.17
C GLY A 413 15.81 33.08 13.27
N ASP A 414 15.06 33.46 14.30
CA ASP A 414 14.58 34.86 14.52
C ASP A 414 15.68 35.90 14.60
N GLY A 415 16.92 35.50 14.90
CA GLY A 415 18.12 36.35 14.93
C GLY A 415 18.88 36.42 13.60
N GLY A 416 18.37 35.87 12.51
CA GLY A 416 19.03 35.85 11.20
C GLY A 416 19.61 34.48 10.82
N THR A 417 20.44 34.46 9.78
CA THR A 417 21.08 33.26 9.24
C THR A 417 22.55 33.19 9.60
N THR A 418 22.95 32.12 10.28
CA THR A 418 24.36 31.83 10.62
C THR A 418 24.86 30.66 9.77
N MET A 419 26.03 30.84 9.14
CA MET A 419 26.72 29.81 8.40
C MET A 419 27.90 29.25 9.18
N ILE A 420 28.01 27.93 9.21
CA ILE A 420 29.09 27.21 9.91
C ILE A 420 29.87 26.43 8.86
N GLU A 421 31.11 26.76 8.66
CA GLU A 421 31.98 26.17 7.66
C GLU A 421 32.58 24.84 8.12
N ALA A 422 33.07 24.02 7.15
CA ALA A 422 33.57 22.66 7.35
C ALA A 422 34.56 22.50 8.51
N ASN A 423 35.48 23.48 8.66
CA ASN A 423 36.51 23.47 9.72
C ASN A 423 35.97 23.65 11.15
N LYS A 424 34.72 24.11 11.29
CA LYS A 424 34.02 24.26 12.57
C LYS A 424 33.00 23.16 12.84
N LEU A 425 32.73 22.28 11.91
CA LEU A 425 31.72 21.23 12.09
C LEU A 425 32.06 20.20 13.18
N GLY A 426 33.38 20.07 13.49
CA GLY A 426 33.84 19.24 14.60
C GLY A 426 33.51 19.79 15.99
N THR A 427 33.06 21.03 16.11
CA THR A 427 32.62 21.65 17.37
C THR A 427 31.12 21.49 17.60
N ILE A 428 30.37 21.02 16.60
CA ILE A 428 28.92 20.84 16.67
C ILE A 428 28.62 19.40 17.04
N GLU A 429 27.85 19.20 18.09
CA GLU A 429 27.35 17.91 18.52
C GLU A 429 25.90 17.72 18.06
N ILE A 430 25.62 16.60 17.44
CA ILE A 430 24.26 16.15 17.07
C ILE A 430 23.87 15.05 18.05
N GLU A 431 22.68 15.15 18.61
CA GLU A 431 22.02 14.11 19.35
C GLU A 431 20.94 13.47 18.48
N ALA A 432 21.01 12.16 18.31
CA ALA A 432 20.05 11.39 17.50
C ALA A 432 19.62 10.11 18.23
N LYS A 433 18.38 9.71 18.00
CA LYS A 433 17.90 8.39 18.41
C LYS A 433 18.28 7.37 17.35
N VAL A 434 18.93 6.29 17.74
CA VAL A 434 19.34 5.20 16.84
C VAL A 434 18.97 3.85 17.46
N THR A 435 18.60 2.88 16.62
CA THR A 435 18.35 1.50 17.04
C THR A 435 19.64 0.69 16.92
N LYS A 436 20.02 -0.02 17.98
CA LYS A 436 21.17 -0.94 17.98
C LYS A 436 20.73 -2.31 17.46
N ALA A 437 21.68 -3.05 16.87
CA ALA A 437 21.44 -4.43 16.45
C ALA A 437 20.90 -5.28 17.59
N GLY A 438 19.79 -5.98 17.34
CA GLY A 438 19.11 -6.82 18.33
C GLY A 438 18.20 -6.09 19.33
N ASP A 439 18.10 -4.75 19.25
CA ASP A 439 17.20 -3.94 20.07
C ASP A 439 16.38 -3.02 19.15
N LEU A 440 15.07 -3.21 19.14
CA LEU A 440 14.15 -2.38 18.33
C LEU A 440 13.81 -1.03 19.00
N ASN A 441 14.23 -0.80 20.24
CA ASN A 441 13.99 0.47 20.93
C ASN A 441 15.12 1.47 20.62
N PRO A 442 14.81 2.66 20.10
CA PRO A 442 15.81 3.68 19.83
C PRO A 442 16.53 4.13 21.11
N THR A 443 17.85 4.25 21.02
CA THR A 443 18.68 4.84 22.09
C THR A 443 19.26 6.17 21.63
N THR A 444 19.42 7.11 22.56
CA THR A 444 20.05 8.40 22.25
C THR A 444 21.56 8.22 22.09
N VAL A 445 22.10 8.72 21.00
CA VAL A 445 23.55 8.81 20.73
C VAL A 445 23.96 10.22 20.39
N LYS A 446 25.18 10.58 20.76
CA LYS A 446 25.79 11.87 20.43
C LYS A 446 26.94 11.68 19.47
N ARG A 447 27.03 12.52 18.45
CA ARG A 447 28.11 12.49 17.46
C ARG A 447 28.48 13.92 17.07
N ARG A 448 29.75 14.16 16.78
CA ARG A 448 30.18 15.41 16.16
C ARG A 448 29.74 15.43 14.70
N LEU A 449 29.32 16.59 14.22
CA LEU A 449 28.76 16.74 12.88
C LEU A 449 29.76 16.39 11.77
N ASP A 450 31.06 16.64 11.97
CA ASP A 450 32.14 16.24 11.05
C ASP A 450 32.31 14.72 10.89
N ARG A 451 31.78 13.93 11.85
CA ARG A 451 31.78 12.47 11.85
C ARG A 451 30.44 11.85 11.46
N THR A 452 29.48 12.68 11.08
CA THR A 452 28.15 12.25 10.68
C THR A 452 28.09 12.16 9.17
N SER A 453 27.49 11.10 8.64
CA SER A 453 27.12 11.00 7.23
C SER A 453 25.67 11.39 7.07
N ILE A 454 25.40 12.22 6.05
CA ILE A 454 24.07 12.61 5.65
C ILE A 454 23.63 11.69 4.54
N VAL A 455 22.44 11.16 4.66
CA VAL A 455 21.76 10.37 3.63
C VAL A 455 20.93 11.33 2.80
N THR A 456 21.17 11.36 1.50
CA THR A 456 20.46 12.20 0.53
C THR A 456 19.99 11.38 -0.65
N GLY A 457 19.14 11.94 -1.49
CA GLY A 457 18.66 11.27 -2.71
C GLY A 457 17.34 10.57 -2.50
N LEU A 458 16.70 10.88 -1.39
CA LEU A 458 15.37 10.41 -1.08
C LEU A 458 14.37 11.29 -1.74
N ILE A 459 13.37 10.76 -2.27
CA ILE A 459 12.09 11.42 -2.35
C ILE A 459 11.13 10.48 -3.06
N TYR A 460 9.93 10.38 -2.51
CA TYR A 460 8.65 9.92 -3.03
C TYR A 460 8.75 8.84 -4.10
N GLY A 461 8.36 7.66 -3.75
CA GLY A 461 8.46 6.57 -4.67
C GLY A 461 7.22 5.71 -4.74
N LEU A 462 6.55 5.76 -5.88
CA LEU A 462 5.67 4.69 -6.28
C LEU A 462 6.49 3.40 -6.40
N VAL A 463 6.27 2.43 -5.54
CA VAL A 463 6.82 1.09 -5.71
C VAL A 463 5.85 0.26 -6.53
N ASN A 464 6.33 -0.26 -7.66
CA ASN A 464 5.53 -1.00 -8.62
C ASN A 464 5.97 -2.44 -8.65
N VAL A 465 5.07 -3.38 -8.34
CA VAL A 465 5.32 -4.82 -8.43
C VAL A 465 4.48 -5.38 -9.56
N ARG A 466 5.13 -6.05 -10.52
CA ARG A 466 4.47 -6.64 -11.68
C ARG A 466 4.87 -8.08 -11.85
N THR A 467 3.93 -8.92 -12.26
CA THR A 467 4.24 -10.32 -12.53
C THR A 467 3.38 -10.88 -13.65
N ASP A 468 3.99 -11.78 -14.38
CA ASP A 468 3.31 -12.62 -15.37
C ASP A 468 2.96 -14.01 -14.84
N GLY A 469 3.17 -14.22 -13.54
CA GLY A 469 2.97 -15.49 -12.85
C GLY A 469 4.24 -16.35 -12.72
N GLU A 470 5.32 -16.04 -13.44
CA GLU A 470 6.60 -16.75 -13.40
C GLU A 470 7.75 -15.85 -12.93
N THR A 471 7.73 -14.60 -13.36
CA THR A 471 8.72 -13.58 -13.02
C THR A 471 8.04 -12.44 -12.29
N ILE A 472 8.68 -11.93 -11.26
CA ILE A 472 8.25 -10.72 -10.54
C ILE A 472 9.26 -9.61 -10.83
N MET A 473 8.76 -8.48 -11.27
CA MET A 473 9.52 -7.25 -11.42
C MET A 473 9.11 -6.27 -10.30
N CYS A 474 10.11 -5.75 -9.59
CA CYS A 474 9.94 -4.62 -8.68
C CYS A 474 10.62 -3.41 -9.30
N ALA A 475 9.92 -2.29 -9.36
CA ALA A 475 10.40 -1.07 -9.99
C ALA A 475 10.04 0.16 -9.17
N THR A 476 10.94 1.13 -9.15
CA THR A 476 10.74 2.46 -8.59
C THR A 476 11.00 3.52 -9.65
N LEU A 477 10.16 4.56 -9.68
CA LEU A 477 10.29 5.64 -10.64
C LEU A 477 11.20 6.74 -10.08
N ASN A 478 12.23 7.10 -10.83
CA ASN A 478 12.96 8.34 -10.60
C ASN A 478 12.27 9.48 -11.36
N GLU A 479 11.52 10.30 -10.65
CA GLU A 479 10.74 11.39 -11.26
C GLU A 479 11.59 12.53 -11.81
N LYS A 480 12.83 12.66 -11.35
CA LYS A 480 13.75 13.71 -11.81
C LYS A 480 14.12 13.54 -13.28
N ASP A 481 14.32 12.30 -13.72
CA ASP A 481 14.73 11.97 -15.09
C ASP A 481 13.73 11.04 -15.81
N ASN A 482 12.63 10.69 -15.14
CA ASN A 482 11.61 9.77 -15.63
C ASN A 482 12.15 8.41 -16.07
N THR A 483 13.14 7.87 -15.34
CA THR A 483 13.69 6.53 -15.55
C THR A 483 13.27 5.57 -14.46
N TRP A 484 13.26 4.26 -14.78
CA TRP A 484 12.91 3.21 -13.86
C TRP A 484 14.14 2.49 -13.32
N GLN A 485 14.19 2.29 -12.01
CA GLN A 485 15.09 1.32 -11.38
C GLN A 485 14.36 -0.01 -11.23
N VAL A 486 14.85 -1.03 -11.92
CA VAL A 486 14.17 -2.31 -12.06
C VAL A 486 15.00 -3.43 -11.43
N LYS A 487 14.34 -4.33 -10.69
CA LYS A 487 14.87 -5.62 -10.24
C LYS A 487 13.88 -6.73 -10.58
N LYS A 488 14.39 -7.85 -11.06
CA LYS A 488 13.60 -9.05 -11.36
C LYS A 488 14.03 -10.20 -10.48
N ILE A 489 13.05 -10.98 -10.05
CA ILE A 489 13.24 -12.26 -9.35
C ILE A 489 12.34 -13.32 -9.98
N ILE A 490 12.69 -14.57 -9.82
CA ILE A 490 11.84 -15.70 -10.23
C ILE A 490 10.86 -16.02 -9.12
N SER A 491 9.60 -16.24 -9.48
CA SER A 491 8.56 -16.68 -8.55
C SER A 491 8.86 -18.07 -8.00
N ARG A 492 8.55 -18.31 -6.72
CA ARG A 492 9.03 -19.51 -5.98
C ARG A 492 7.99 -20.60 -5.80
N PHE A 493 6.71 -20.35 -6.01
CA PHE A 493 5.62 -21.24 -5.62
C PHE A 493 4.95 -21.96 -6.78
#